data_eecbe093905985103ef6674e4cc35225
#
_entry.id   eecbe093905985103ef6674e4cc35225
#
_cell.length_a   1.000
_cell.length_b   1.000
_cell.length_c   1.000
_cell.angle_alpha   90.00
_cell.angle_beta   90.00
_cell.angle_gamma   90.00
#
_symmetry.space_group_name_H-M   'P 1'
#
loop_
_entity.id
_entity.type
_entity.pdbx_description
1 polymer ?
#
loop_
_entity_poly.entity_id
_entity_poly.type
_entity_poly.pdbx_seq_one_letter_code
_entity_poly.pdbx_strand_id
1 'polypeptide(L)'
;MRRILASALVICASLPFLCIASPGDEARERAIATFAQKDGSKIVIDPLVVEGEWEKAPFDPLPFTYTFDEIREKWPQLMRSLKIAYPSAEYLRERYTRFPDIMRQLGYQDANWEMHSLNVLEVWQAFFRGDFRKARDLGIRYGGYAEVPGVFAQLMQAMYLTRSESAKQMLLQDAINRIQVYAQAQPFLPGEEEYHKDYVIFRLGFAYAVGRLAEDVPVPVMLANGYAPMVINAANEAMAVDPDHALSLALNAAFDANVIRRVGKTAGRMTFNAQPINASEIFTRAVELAGDMAIVRYEYANSLLYMEQTKETDEAIRQLEAAVASEPSFSMEALDRLYAQKRLQEVQALQASGSGFRGFDRARRKHMERSGDNLYCVLLPPFQI
;
A
#
# COMPACT_ATOMS: atom_id res chain seq x y z
N MET A 1 -44.22 46.45 50.74
CA MET A 1 -44.10 45.29 49.86
C MET A 1 -42.95 45.54 48.91
N ARG A 2 -41.77 45.01 49.19
CA ARG A 2 -40.55 45.15 48.40
C ARG A 2 -40.35 43.88 47.52
N ARG A 3 -40.37 44.01 46.22
CA ARG A 3 -39.97 42.92 45.30
C ARG A 3 -38.47 43.04 45.04
N ILE A 4 -37.74 42.03 45.45
CA ILE A 4 -36.32 41.85 45.16
C ILE A 4 -36.24 41.13 43.82
N LEU A 5 -35.67 41.81 42.80
CA LEU A 5 -35.28 41.22 41.54
C LEU A 5 -33.90 40.59 41.75
N ALA A 6 -33.82 39.29 41.69
CA ALA A 6 -32.57 38.57 41.64
C ALA A 6 -32.11 38.49 40.17
N SER A 7 -31.04 39.20 39.85
CA SER A 7 -30.34 39.08 38.56
C SER A 7 -29.50 37.79 38.58
N ALA A 8 -29.89 36.80 37.81
CA ALA A 8 -29.08 35.61 37.55
C ALA A 8 -27.98 35.97 36.56
N LEU A 9 -26.77 36.05 37.06
CA LEU A 9 -25.56 36.18 36.22
C LEU A 9 -25.29 34.81 35.60
N VAL A 10 -25.57 34.64 34.29
CA VAL A 10 -25.16 33.47 33.52
C VAL A 10 -23.67 33.60 33.25
N ILE A 11 -22.84 32.94 34.04
CA ILE A 11 -21.43 32.72 33.72
C ILE A 11 -21.39 31.64 32.70
N CYS A 12 -21.26 32.00 31.40
CA CYS A 12 -20.79 31.08 30.36
C CYS A 12 -19.34 30.74 30.65
N ALA A 13 -19.11 29.69 31.41
CA ALA A 13 -17.82 29.06 31.49
C ALA A 13 -17.55 28.41 30.11
N SER A 14 -16.73 29.07 29.31
CA SER A 14 -16.08 28.45 28.15
C SER A 14 -15.11 27.38 28.65
N LEU A 15 -15.65 26.18 28.86
CA LEU A 15 -14.83 24.99 29.02
C LEU A 15 -14.11 24.79 27.67
N PRO A 16 -12.78 24.71 27.67
CA PRO A 16 -12.11 24.25 26.48
C PRO A 16 -12.68 22.86 26.18
N PHE A 17 -13.20 22.67 24.98
CA PHE A 17 -13.45 21.34 24.43
C PHE A 17 -12.11 20.65 24.45
N LEU A 18 -11.80 19.93 25.50
CA LEU A 18 -10.85 18.83 25.44
C LEU A 18 -11.44 17.88 24.41
N CYS A 19 -10.88 17.90 23.19
CA CYS A 19 -11.03 16.78 22.28
C CYS A 19 -10.53 15.55 23.05
N ILE A 20 -11.45 14.85 23.70
CA ILE A 20 -11.17 13.54 24.25
C ILE A 20 -10.93 12.69 23.00
N ALA A 21 -9.66 12.39 22.73
CA ALA A 21 -9.27 11.49 21.67
C ALA A 21 -10.14 10.23 21.78
N SER A 22 -10.68 9.78 20.68
CA SER A 22 -11.48 8.55 20.69
C SER A 22 -10.58 7.39 21.15
N PRO A 23 -11.12 6.31 21.75
CA PRO A 23 -10.30 5.14 22.08
C PRO A 23 -9.48 4.62 20.90
N GLY A 24 -9.93 4.87 19.67
CA GLY A 24 -9.18 4.63 18.45
C GLY A 24 -7.96 5.55 18.28
N ASP A 25 -8.10 6.84 18.60
CA ASP A 25 -7.00 7.81 18.50
C ASP A 25 -5.91 7.55 19.53
N GLU A 26 -6.28 7.17 20.74
CA GLU A 26 -5.30 6.77 21.76
C GLU A 26 -4.61 5.43 21.46
N ALA A 27 -5.32 4.48 20.86
CA ALA A 27 -4.72 3.23 20.36
C ALA A 27 -3.75 3.51 19.21
N ARG A 28 -4.09 4.46 18.36
CA ARG A 28 -3.30 4.99 17.26
C ARG A 28 -1.99 5.62 17.72
N GLU A 29 -2.04 6.55 18.67
CA GLU A 29 -0.84 7.20 19.20
C GLU A 29 0.08 6.20 19.92
N ARG A 30 -0.50 5.28 20.68
CA ARG A 30 0.26 4.18 21.31
C ARG A 30 0.89 3.25 20.30
N ALA A 31 0.23 2.96 19.17
CA ALA A 31 0.75 2.11 18.12
C ALA A 31 1.90 2.77 17.38
N ILE A 32 1.79 4.07 17.06
CA ILE A 32 2.88 4.85 16.44
C ILE A 32 4.10 4.91 17.38
N ALA A 33 3.89 5.24 18.66
CA ALA A 33 4.96 5.25 19.65
C ALA A 33 5.57 3.87 19.88
N THR A 34 4.75 2.81 19.81
CA THR A 34 5.19 1.42 19.99
C THR A 34 6.01 0.91 18.81
N PHE A 35 5.68 1.31 17.57
CA PHE A 35 6.46 0.94 16.39
C PHE A 35 7.81 1.67 16.35
N ALA A 36 7.84 2.92 16.79
CA ALA A 36 9.08 3.69 16.94
C ALA A 36 9.99 3.16 18.07
N GLN A 37 9.45 2.44 19.06
CA GLN A 37 10.18 2.00 20.25
C GLN A 37 10.34 0.47 20.41
N LYS A 38 9.56 -0.34 19.71
CA LYS A 38 9.61 -1.81 19.81
C LYS A 38 10.31 -2.45 18.62
N ASP A 39 11.39 -2.79 18.89
CA ASP A 39 12.26 -3.92 18.77
C ASP A 39 11.65 -5.30 19.16
N GLY A 40 10.38 -5.45 19.23
CA GLY A 40 9.74 -6.54 19.97
C GLY A 40 8.95 -7.58 19.18
N SER A 41 8.61 -7.35 17.92
CA SER A 41 8.16 -8.39 16.99
C SER A 41 9.14 -8.47 15.82
N LYS A 42 10.41 -8.68 16.15
CA LYS A 42 11.48 -8.60 15.19
C LYS A 42 11.36 -9.71 14.16
N ILE A 43 10.85 -9.33 13.00
CA ILE A 43 11.28 -10.02 11.81
C ILE A 43 12.77 -9.71 11.70
N VAL A 44 13.59 -10.68 12.04
CA VAL A 44 15.04 -10.59 11.86
C VAL A 44 15.29 -10.65 10.36
N ILE A 45 15.77 -9.53 9.80
CA ILE A 45 16.06 -9.43 8.38
C ILE A 45 17.37 -10.19 8.13
N ASP A 46 17.27 -11.28 7.35
CA ASP A 46 18.47 -11.97 6.85
C ASP A 46 19.02 -11.16 5.66
N PRO A 47 20.27 -10.67 5.74
CA PRO A 47 20.89 -9.97 4.62
C PRO A 47 20.91 -10.80 3.32
N LEU A 48 20.99 -12.12 3.38
CA LEU A 48 20.97 -12.98 2.20
C LEU A 48 19.62 -12.95 1.47
N VAL A 49 18.52 -12.70 2.16
CA VAL A 49 17.20 -12.54 1.55
C VAL A 49 17.10 -11.20 0.84
N VAL A 50 17.61 -10.15 1.45
CA VAL A 50 17.51 -8.77 0.92
C VAL A 50 18.58 -8.52 -0.14
N GLU A 51 19.82 -8.96 0.07
CA GLU A 51 20.98 -8.70 -0.77
C GLU A 51 21.33 -9.88 -1.70
N GLY A 52 20.67 -11.01 -1.55
CA GLY A 52 20.85 -12.21 -2.36
C GLY A 52 20.23 -12.13 -3.76
N GLU A 53 20.20 -13.25 -4.44
CA GLU A 53 19.54 -13.40 -5.75
C GLU A 53 18.02 -13.31 -5.60
N TRP A 54 17.39 -12.55 -6.48
CA TRP A 54 15.94 -12.45 -6.58
C TRP A 54 15.39 -13.19 -7.80
N GLU A 55 14.21 -13.77 -7.66
CA GLU A 55 13.50 -14.35 -8.80
C GLU A 55 13.17 -13.27 -9.83
N LYS A 56 13.31 -13.60 -11.10
CA LYS A 56 12.98 -12.69 -12.20
C LYS A 56 11.49 -12.66 -12.47
N ALA A 57 11.00 -11.51 -12.93
CA ALA A 57 9.64 -11.41 -13.43
C ALA A 57 9.43 -12.43 -14.57
N PRO A 58 8.26 -13.12 -14.63
CA PRO A 58 8.00 -14.20 -15.60
C PRO A 58 7.67 -13.68 -16.99
N PHE A 59 8.44 -12.70 -17.48
CA PHE A 59 8.31 -12.10 -18.79
C PHE A 59 9.61 -12.30 -19.58
N ASP A 60 9.58 -13.14 -20.60
CA ASP A 60 10.72 -13.39 -21.47
C ASP A 60 10.27 -13.35 -22.95
N PRO A 61 10.81 -12.43 -23.78
CA PRO A 61 11.64 -11.29 -23.36
C PRO A 61 10.87 -10.28 -22.50
N LEU A 62 11.59 -9.48 -21.69
CA LEU A 62 10.98 -8.42 -20.89
C LEU A 62 10.29 -7.38 -21.79
N PRO A 63 8.96 -7.23 -21.76
CA PRO A 63 8.22 -6.54 -22.83
C PRO A 63 8.28 -5.01 -22.74
N PHE A 64 8.62 -4.46 -21.57
CA PHE A 64 8.52 -3.03 -21.29
C PHE A 64 9.88 -2.35 -21.32
N THR A 65 10.54 -2.39 -22.49
CA THR A 65 11.83 -1.73 -22.71
C THR A 65 11.62 -0.35 -23.31
N TYR A 66 11.72 0.68 -22.47
CA TYR A 66 11.61 2.08 -22.88
C TYR A 66 12.97 2.75 -22.87
N THR A 67 13.25 3.59 -23.85
CA THR A 67 14.33 4.58 -23.80
C THR A 67 13.97 5.72 -22.88
N PHE A 68 14.92 6.58 -22.49
CA PHE A 68 14.63 7.74 -21.65
C PHE A 68 13.68 8.76 -22.32
N ASP A 69 13.77 8.90 -23.65
CA ASP A 69 12.88 9.77 -24.41
C ASP A 69 11.44 9.20 -24.44
N GLU A 70 11.29 7.90 -24.64
CA GLU A 70 9.98 7.24 -24.55
C GLU A 70 9.39 7.30 -23.13
N ILE A 71 10.22 7.17 -22.08
CA ILE A 71 9.78 7.35 -20.70
C ILE A 71 9.27 8.78 -20.49
N ARG A 72 9.98 9.79 -20.99
CA ARG A 72 9.56 11.19 -20.90
C ARG A 72 8.24 11.44 -21.59
N GLU A 73 8.09 10.97 -22.80
CA GLU A 73 6.87 11.12 -23.61
C GLU A 73 5.68 10.41 -22.97
N LYS A 74 5.90 9.17 -22.50
CA LYS A 74 4.85 8.31 -21.93
C LYS A 74 4.64 8.51 -20.43
N TRP A 75 5.36 9.41 -19.77
CA TRP A 75 5.30 9.59 -18.32
C TRP A 75 3.89 9.74 -17.75
N PRO A 76 2.99 10.56 -18.34
CA PRO A 76 1.62 10.67 -17.87
C PRO A 76 0.85 9.34 -17.89
N GLN A 77 1.10 8.49 -18.90
CA GLN A 77 0.51 7.17 -18.99
C GLN A 77 1.14 6.19 -18.00
N LEU A 78 2.46 6.15 -17.90
CA LEU A 78 3.19 5.25 -17.00
C LEU A 78 2.90 5.58 -15.53
N MET A 79 2.66 6.85 -15.21
CA MET A 79 2.40 7.34 -13.86
C MET A 79 0.93 7.64 -13.57
N ARG A 80 -0.01 7.21 -14.46
CA ARG A 80 -1.46 7.49 -14.28
C ARG A 80 -2.00 6.99 -12.94
N SER A 81 -1.44 5.89 -12.43
CA SER A 81 -1.83 5.26 -11.17
C SER A 81 -1.16 5.86 -9.95
N LEU A 82 0.13 6.16 -10.07
CA LEU A 82 0.97 6.64 -8.99
C LEU A 82 0.97 8.17 -8.89
N LYS A 83 0.58 8.87 -9.98
CA LYS A 83 0.53 10.33 -10.11
C LYS A 83 1.83 11.05 -9.71
N ILE A 84 2.98 10.40 -9.93
CA ILE A 84 4.31 10.96 -9.64
C ILE A 84 4.68 11.95 -10.74
N ALA A 85 5.20 13.11 -10.35
CA ALA A 85 5.74 14.08 -11.28
C ALA A 85 6.97 13.55 -12.02
N TYR A 86 7.19 14.00 -13.28
CA TYR A 86 8.39 13.66 -14.02
C TYR A 86 9.63 14.20 -13.28
N PRO A 87 10.65 13.37 -13.01
CA PRO A 87 11.79 13.73 -12.20
C PRO A 87 12.81 14.58 -12.99
N SER A 88 12.38 15.73 -13.50
CA SER A 88 13.30 16.69 -14.16
C SER A 88 14.31 17.27 -13.18
N ALA A 89 15.43 17.75 -13.70
CA ALA A 89 16.45 18.41 -12.88
C ALA A 89 15.88 19.61 -12.10
N GLU A 90 15.00 20.39 -12.72
CA GLU A 90 14.34 21.54 -12.10
C GLU A 90 13.42 21.09 -10.96
N TYR A 91 12.55 20.11 -11.21
CA TYR A 91 11.65 19.54 -10.22
C TYR A 91 12.43 18.99 -9.01
N LEU A 92 13.46 18.17 -9.24
CA LEU A 92 14.28 17.60 -8.17
C LEU A 92 14.97 18.67 -7.35
N ARG A 93 15.54 19.70 -8.00
CA ARG A 93 16.17 20.83 -7.33
C ARG A 93 15.18 21.56 -6.41
N GLU A 94 13.98 21.85 -6.88
CA GLU A 94 12.93 22.50 -6.09
C GLU A 94 12.56 21.66 -4.86
N ARG A 95 12.31 20.36 -5.06
CA ARG A 95 11.94 19.44 -3.97
C ARG A 95 13.01 19.33 -2.90
N TYR A 96 14.26 19.14 -3.28
CA TYR A 96 15.36 19.05 -2.32
C TYR A 96 15.66 20.40 -1.62
N THR A 97 15.44 21.51 -2.30
CA THR A 97 15.56 22.84 -1.67
C THR A 97 14.49 23.01 -0.58
N ARG A 98 13.29 22.53 -0.83
CA ARG A 98 12.21 22.61 0.16
C ARG A 98 12.38 21.60 1.30
N PHE A 99 12.91 20.44 1.04
CA PHE A 99 13.12 19.37 2.02
C PHE A 99 14.59 18.98 2.14
N PRO A 100 15.46 19.89 2.68
CA PRO A 100 16.91 19.65 2.71
C PRO A 100 17.29 18.44 3.58
N ASP A 101 16.45 18.02 4.51
CA ASP A 101 16.71 16.86 5.35
C ASP A 101 16.69 15.56 4.54
N ILE A 102 15.96 15.49 3.43
CA ILE A 102 16.03 14.35 2.51
C ILE A 102 17.44 14.22 1.95
N MET A 103 18.04 15.32 1.49
CA MET A 103 19.42 15.30 1.00
C MET A 103 20.41 14.84 2.07
N ARG A 104 20.27 15.35 3.29
CA ARG A 104 21.18 15.07 4.39
C ARG A 104 21.10 13.63 4.86
N GLN A 105 19.89 13.08 5.01
CA GLN A 105 19.68 11.70 5.46
C GLN A 105 20.09 10.67 4.41
N LEU A 106 19.96 11.01 3.12
CA LEU A 106 20.27 10.14 2.01
C LEU A 106 21.70 10.31 1.47
N GLY A 107 22.53 11.13 2.16
CA GLY A 107 23.94 11.32 1.82
C GLY A 107 24.18 12.09 0.52
N TYR A 108 23.17 12.77 -0.01
CA TYR A 108 23.29 13.54 -1.25
C TYR A 108 23.83 14.96 -0.92
N GLN A 109 25.12 15.18 -1.16
CA GLN A 109 25.77 16.43 -0.74
C GLN A 109 26.01 17.45 -1.85
N ASP A 110 26.26 17.00 -3.09
CA ASP A 110 26.52 17.89 -4.23
C ASP A 110 25.65 17.49 -5.43
N ALA A 111 24.69 18.34 -5.74
CA ALA A 111 23.67 18.01 -6.71
C ALA A 111 24.04 18.48 -8.10
N ASN A 112 24.61 17.59 -8.90
CA ASN A 112 24.42 17.69 -10.34
C ASN A 112 22.98 17.22 -10.66
N TRP A 113 22.03 18.15 -10.71
CA TRP A 113 20.61 17.85 -10.87
C TRP A 113 20.27 17.14 -12.17
N GLU A 114 20.99 17.43 -13.27
CA GLU A 114 20.82 16.73 -14.54
C GLU A 114 21.23 15.25 -14.40
N MET A 115 22.36 15.00 -13.77
CA MET A 115 22.81 13.63 -13.53
C MET A 115 21.87 12.91 -12.55
N HIS A 116 21.39 13.59 -11.51
CA HIS A 116 20.44 12.98 -10.58
C HIS A 116 19.12 12.62 -11.27
N SER A 117 18.61 13.49 -12.14
CA SER A 117 17.43 13.19 -12.98
C SER A 117 17.63 11.91 -13.82
N LEU A 118 18.78 11.80 -14.50
CA LEU A 118 19.11 10.63 -15.28
C LEU A 118 19.22 9.36 -14.41
N ASN A 119 19.82 9.47 -13.25
CA ASN A 119 19.92 8.36 -12.28
C ASN A 119 18.52 7.89 -11.83
N VAL A 120 17.61 8.81 -11.50
CA VAL A 120 16.23 8.48 -11.13
C VAL A 120 15.51 7.79 -12.30
N LEU A 121 15.69 8.29 -13.52
CA LEU A 121 15.11 7.68 -14.73
C LEU A 121 15.67 6.28 -15.02
N GLU A 122 16.96 6.04 -14.76
CA GLU A 122 17.54 4.70 -14.91
C GLU A 122 16.88 3.68 -13.97
N VAL A 123 16.58 4.08 -12.73
CA VAL A 123 15.88 3.22 -11.78
C VAL A 123 14.45 2.94 -12.23
N TRP A 124 13.71 3.97 -12.67
CA TRP A 124 12.38 3.78 -13.25
C TRP A 124 12.39 2.89 -14.48
N GLN A 125 13.38 3.03 -15.36
CA GLN A 125 13.54 2.17 -16.54
C GLN A 125 13.69 0.69 -16.13
N ALA A 126 14.53 0.40 -15.13
CA ALA A 126 14.70 -0.95 -14.58
C ALA A 126 13.41 -1.47 -13.95
N PHE A 127 12.68 -0.61 -13.20
CA PHE A 127 11.39 -0.94 -12.59
C PHE A 127 10.32 -1.26 -13.65
N PHE A 128 10.15 -0.40 -14.65
CA PHE A 128 9.15 -0.63 -15.72
C PHE A 128 9.38 -1.93 -16.45
N ARG A 129 10.64 -2.28 -16.69
CA ARG A 129 11.02 -3.53 -17.35
C ARG A 129 10.81 -4.76 -16.48
N GLY A 130 10.73 -4.62 -15.16
CA GLY A 130 10.62 -5.74 -14.20
C GLY A 130 11.96 -6.30 -13.73
N ASP A 131 13.03 -5.57 -13.93
CA ASP A 131 14.35 -5.86 -13.37
C ASP A 131 14.43 -5.30 -11.96
N PHE A 132 13.60 -5.87 -11.07
CA PHE A 132 13.36 -5.33 -9.73
C PHE A 132 14.60 -5.32 -8.86
N ARG A 133 15.46 -6.33 -8.98
CA ARG A 133 16.74 -6.35 -8.25
C ARG A 133 17.62 -5.18 -8.68
N LYS A 134 17.77 -4.97 -10.00
CA LYS A 134 18.54 -3.85 -10.52
C LYS A 134 17.95 -2.51 -10.09
N ALA A 135 16.63 -2.35 -10.16
CA ALA A 135 15.96 -1.12 -9.74
C ALA A 135 16.23 -0.81 -8.26
N ARG A 136 16.12 -1.81 -7.38
CA ARG A 136 16.41 -1.66 -5.95
C ARG A 136 17.87 -1.27 -5.71
N ASP A 137 18.82 -1.96 -6.31
CA ASP A 137 20.25 -1.73 -6.09
C ASP A 137 20.71 -0.35 -6.61
N LEU A 138 20.20 0.06 -7.76
CA LEU A 138 20.44 1.40 -8.30
C LEU A 138 19.77 2.48 -7.42
N GLY A 139 18.53 2.24 -6.97
CA GLY A 139 17.82 3.16 -6.10
C GLY A 139 18.61 3.45 -4.81
N ILE A 140 19.11 2.41 -4.15
CA ILE A 140 19.96 2.54 -2.95
C ILE A 140 21.27 3.25 -3.26
N ARG A 141 21.91 2.91 -4.39
CA ARG A 141 23.18 3.50 -4.79
C ARG A 141 23.07 5.00 -5.04
N TYR A 142 22.02 5.41 -5.73
CA TYR A 142 21.81 6.81 -6.11
C TYR A 142 21.16 7.64 -5.00
N GLY A 143 20.37 6.99 -4.14
CA GLY A 143 19.69 7.64 -3.03
C GLY A 143 18.63 8.66 -3.45
N GLY A 144 18.04 9.35 -2.48
CA GLY A 144 17.04 10.37 -2.72
C GLY A 144 15.82 9.84 -3.48
N TYR A 145 15.34 10.60 -4.43
CA TYR A 145 14.18 10.19 -5.25
C TYR A 145 14.41 8.93 -6.09
N ALA A 146 15.65 8.52 -6.28
CA ALA A 146 15.96 7.25 -6.94
C ALA A 146 15.55 6.02 -6.10
N GLU A 147 15.46 6.14 -4.78
CA GLU A 147 14.98 5.04 -3.93
C GLU A 147 13.49 4.75 -4.10
N VAL A 148 12.68 5.70 -4.56
CA VAL A 148 11.22 5.50 -4.73
C VAL A 148 10.93 4.28 -5.61
N PRO A 149 11.34 4.22 -6.88
CA PRO A 149 11.14 3.04 -7.71
C PRO A 149 11.87 1.81 -7.17
N GLY A 150 13.00 1.98 -6.47
CA GLY A 150 13.73 0.88 -5.83
C GLY A 150 12.93 0.19 -4.71
N VAL A 151 12.29 0.97 -3.85
CA VAL A 151 11.40 0.43 -2.80
C VAL A 151 10.18 -0.26 -3.41
N PHE A 152 9.55 0.34 -4.44
CA PHE A 152 8.44 -0.31 -5.13
C PHE A 152 8.85 -1.61 -5.81
N ALA A 153 10.05 -1.66 -6.38
CA ALA A 153 10.63 -2.88 -6.94
C ALA A 153 10.74 -3.98 -5.86
N GLN A 154 11.19 -3.63 -4.66
CA GLN A 154 11.27 -4.56 -3.54
C GLN A 154 9.89 -5.02 -3.07
N LEU A 155 8.87 -4.15 -3.07
CA LEU A 155 7.50 -4.54 -2.75
C LEU A 155 6.93 -5.53 -3.79
N MET A 156 7.20 -5.30 -5.08
CA MET A 156 6.77 -6.23 -6.14
C MET A 156 7.48 -7.58 -6.04
N GLN A 157 8.77 -7.57 -5.75
CA GLN A 157 9.53 -8.79 -5.48
C GLN A 157 8.95 -9.54 -4.28
N ALA A 158 8.75 -8.86 -3.16
CA ALA A 158 8.22 -9.45 -1.94
C ALA A 158 6.87 -10.15 -2.19
N MET A 159 5.96 -9.44 -2.85
CA MET A 159 4.60 -9.94 -3.03
C MET A 159 4.49 -11.00 -4.11
N TYR A 160 5.01 -10.73 -5.31
CA TYR A 160 4.63 -11.51 -6.48
C TYR A 160 5.68 -12.53 -6.94
N LEU A 161 6.94 -12.38 -6.52
CA LEU A 161 8.03 -13.22 -7.01
C LEU A 161 8.73 -14.03 -5.92
N THR A 162 8.61 -13.63 -4.66
CA THR A 162 9.21 -14.37 -3.54
C THR A 162 8.33 -15.55 -3.15
N ARG A 163 8.86 -16.78 -3.20
CA ARG A 163 8.11 -18.01 -2.92
C ARG A 163 7.85 -18.24 -1.44
N SER A 164 8.80 -17.86 -0.59
CA SER A 164 8.74 -18.06 0.86
C SER A 164 8.00 -16.94 1.58
N GLU A 165 7.08 -17.30 2.47
CA GLU A 165 6.33 -16.35 3.29
C GLU A 165 7.27 -15.58 4.24
N SER A 166 8.25 -16.25 4.85
CA SER A 166 9.21 -15.58 5.75
C SER A 166 10.11 -14.61 4.99
N ALA A 167 10.56 -14.95 3.79
CA ALA A 167 11.34 -14.05 2.94
C ALA A 167 10.52 -12.85 2.48
N LYS A 168 9.23 -13.03 2.11
CA LYS A 168 8.29 -11.94 1.84
C LYS A 168 8.22 -10.96 3.00
N GLN A 169 8.04 -11.47 4.23
CA GLN A 169 7.95 -10.64 5.42
C GLN A 169 9.23 -9.85 5.68
N MET A 170 10.41 -10.44 5.49
CA MET A 170 11.70 -9.75 5.62
C MET A 170 11.85 -8.61 4.60
N LEU A 171 11.50 -8.85 3.34
CA LEU A 171 11.54 -7.83 2.28
C LEU A 171 10.54 -6.69 2.53
N LEU A 172 9.33 -7.02 3.00
CA LEU A 172 8.34 -6.01 3.39
C LEU A 172 8.82 -5.17 4.56
N GLN A 173 9.41 -5.79 5.59
CA GLN A 173 9.93 -5.09 6.76
C GLN A 173 11.10 -4.17 6.40
N ASP A 174 12.03 -4.63 5.54
CA ASP A 174 13.12 -3.77 5.05
C ASP A 174 12.58 -2.56 4.26
N ALA A 175 11.59 -2.79 3.40
CA ALA A 175 10.93 -1.70 2.66
C ALA A 175 10.24 -0.69 3.60
N ILE A 176 9.54 -1.18 4.65
CA ILE A 176 8.92 -0.33 5.67
C ILE A 176 9.99 0.53 6.36
N ASN A 177 11.11 -0.06 6.77
CA ASN A 177 12.20 0.65 7.43
C ASN A 177 12.75 1.77 6.53
N ARG A 178 12.94 1.50 5.23
CA ARG A 178 13.40 2.50 4.25
C ARG A 178 12.40 3.63 4.07
N ILE A 179 11.12 3.32 3.92
CA ILE A 179 10.06 4.33 3.79
C ILE A 179 10.00 5.22 5.03
N GLN A 180 10.22 4.69 6.22
CA GLN A 180 10.22 5.47 7.45
C GLN A 180 11.34 6.51 7.51
N VAL A 181 12.50 6.25 6.92
CA VAL A 181 13.58 7.25 6.79
C VAL A 181 13.08 8.46 6.01
N TYR A 182 12.36 8.25 4.90
CA TYR A 182 11.73 9.33 4.13
C TYR A 182 10.65 10.06 4.92
N ALA A 183 9.81 9.32 5.63
CA ALA A 183 8.74 9.91 6.44
C ALA A 183 9.29 10.83 7.55
N GLN A 184 10.44 10.49 8.13
CA GLN A 184 11.11 11.35 9.12
C GLN A 184 11.72 12.60 8.48
N ALA A 185 12.26 12.47 7.26
CA ALA A 185 12.86 13.58 6.54
C ALA A 185 11.82 14.56 5.96
N GLN A 186 10.62 14.06 5.69
CA GLN A 186 9.50 14.82 5.14
C GLN A 186 8.22 14.50 5.90
N PRO A 187 8.04 15.05 7.12
CA PRO A 187 6.84 14.80 7.90
C PRO A 187 5.60 15.36 7.18
N PHE A 188 4.48 14.64 7.29
CA PHE A 188 3.20 15.15 6.81
C PHE A 188 2.72 16.27 7.73
N LEU A 189 2.48 17.46 7.15
CA LEU A 189 1.99 18.63 7.85
C LEU A 189 0.58 18.95 7.32
N PRO A 190 -0.49 18.73 8.12
CA PRO A 190 -1.84 19.09 7.72
C PRO A 190 -1.95 20.57 7.37
N GLY A 191 -2.63 20.88 6.26
CA GLY A 191 -2.74 22.25 5.71
C GLY A 191 -1.65 22.63 4.72
N GLU A 192 -0.68 21.76 4.48
CA GLU A 192 0.38 21.93 3.49
C GLU A 192 0.33 20.85 2.39
N GLU A 193 -0.86 20.30 2.12
CA GLU A 193 -1.08 19.14 1.25
C GLU A 193 -0.52 19.34 -0.16
N GLU A 194 -0.52 20.59 -0.66
CA GLU A 194 0.02 20.90 -1.99
C GLU A 194 1.51 20.54 -2.11
N TYR A 195 2.26 20.68 -1.02
CA TYR A 195 3.69 20.34 -0.98
C TYR A 195 3.95 18.85 -0.81
N HIS A 196 2.90 18.06 -0.52
CA HIS A 196 2.98 16.63 -0.29
C HIS A 196 2.51 15.77 -1.47
N LYS A 197 2.15 16.36 -2.61
CA LYS A 197 1.61 15.63 -3.78
C LYS A 197 2.46 14.43 -4.19
N ASP A 198 3.79 14.60 -4.18
CA ASP A 198 4.69 13.49 -4.52
C ASP A 198 4.93 12.53 -3.35
N TYR A 199 4.54 12.94 -2.16
CA TYR A 199 4.67 12.14 -0.96
C TYR A 199 3.56 11.10 -0.80
N VAL A 200 2.45 11.26 -1.53
CA VAL A 200 1.33 10.29 -1.54
C VAL A 200 1.85 8.89 -1.79
N ILE A 201 2.79 8.74 -2.73
CA ILE A 201 3.32 7.43 -3.09
C ILE A 201 4.08 6.74 -1.94
N PHE A 202 4.79 7.49 -1.09
CA PHE A 202 5.45 6.91 0.08
C PHE A 202 4.43 6.43 1.11
N ARG A 203 3.36 7.21 1.33
CA ARG A 203 2.27 6.82 2.24
C ARG A 203 1.53 5.60 1.72
N LEU A 204 1.26 5.56 0.43
CA LEU A 204 0.66 4.40 -0.23
C LEU A 204 1.55 3.16 -0.10
N GLY A 205 2.85 3.29 -0.41
CA GLY A 205 3.82 2.21 -0.27
C GLY A 205 3.95 1.71 1.16
N PHE A 206 3.97 2.62 2.14
CA PHE A 206 3.98 2.27 3.56
C PHE A 206 2.71 1.52 3.97
N ALA A 207 1.53 2.06 3.65
CA ALA A 207 0.26 1.44 3.98
C ALA A 207 0.10 0.07 3.31
N TYR A 208 0.54 -0.06 2.06
CA TYR A 208 0.56 -1.33 1.34
C TYR A 208 1.47 -2.35 2.02
N ALA A 209 2.72 -1.98 2.32
CA ALA A 209 3.69 -2.90 2.93
C ALA A 209 3.25 -3.37 4.33
N VAL A 210 2.79 -2.45 5.19
CA VAL A 210 2.27 -2.78 6.53
C VAL A 210 1.00 -3.61 6.43
N GLY A 211 0.10 -3.27 5.51
CA GLY A 211 -1.14 -4.03 5.28
C GLY A 211 -0.85 -5.47 4.89
N ARG A 212 0.06 -5.67 3.91
CA ARG A 212 0.47 -7.01 3.46
C ARG A 212 1.20 -7.81 4.54
N LEU A 213 2.02 -7.14 5.36
CA LEU A 213 2.65 -7.77 6.52
C LEU A 213 1.61 -8.20 7.57
N ALA A 214 0.58 -7.37 7.80
CA ALA A 214 -0.46 -7.62 8.78
C ALA A 214 -1.46 -8.71 8.38
N GLU A 215 -1.66 -8.97 7.08
CA GLU A 215 -2.68 -9.90 6.59
C GLU A 215 -2.50 -11.34 7.12
N ASP A 216 -1.27 -11.76 7.35
CA ASP A 216 -0.93 -13.13 7.65
C ASP A 216 -0.51 -13.36 9.12
N VAL A 217 -0.40 -12.30 9.93
CA VAL A 217 -0.12 -12.43 11.36
C VAL A 217 -1.41 -12.63 12.19
N PRO A 218 -1.35 -13.32 13.34
CA PRO A 218 -2.50 -13.47 14.24
C PRO A 218 -3.07 -12.12 14.70
N VAL A 219 -4.40 -12.04 14.86
CA VAL A 219 -5.07 -10.79 15.28
C VAL A 219 -4.48 -10.16 16.55
N PRO A 220 -4.15 -10.92 17.63
CA PRO A 220 -3.50 -10.33 18.80
C PRO A 220 -2.15 -9.68 18.48
N VAL A 221 -1.35 -10.28 17.59
CA VAL A 221 -0.06 -9.75 17.15
C VAL A 221 -0.27 -8.47 16.32
N MET A 222 -1.24 -8.48 15.41
CA MET A 222 -1.61 -7.31 14.60
C MET A 222 -2.01 -6.12 15.48
N LEU A 223 -2.83 -6.37 16.52
CA LEU A 223 -3.26 -5.33 17.46
C LEU A 223 -2.10 -4.84 18.34
N ALA A 224 -1.28 -5.75 18.88
CA ALA A 224 -0.14 -5.41 19.72
C ALA A 224 0.91 -4.56 18.99
N ASN A 225 1.07 -4.77 17.68
CA ASN A 225 1.99 -4.02 16.83
C ASN A 225 1.36 -2.75 16.22
N GLY A 226 0.06 -2.53 16.39
CA GLY A 226 -0.62 -1.35 15.90
C GLY A 226 -0.67 -1.23 14.37
N TYR A 227 -0.63 -2.34 13.63
CA TYR A 227 -0.59 -2.32 12.16
C TYR A 227 -1.83 -1.67 11.55
N ALA A 228 -3.02 -1.90 12.13
CA ALA A 228 -4.26 -1.34 11.61
C ALA A 228 -4.28 0.20 11.63
N PRO A 229 -3.98 0.89 12.76
CA PRO A 229 -3.83 2.34 12.76
C PRO A 229 -2.77 2.87 11.78
N MET A 230 -1.66 2.15 11.62
CA MET A 230 -0.61 2.56 10.67
C MET A 230 -1.12 2.62 9.23
N VAL A 231 -1.84 1.57 8.81
CA VAL A 231 -2.39 1.48 7.46
C VAL A 231 -3.40 2.60 7.22
N ILE A 232 -4.39 2.72 8.11
CA ILE A 232 -5.49 3.68 7.89
C ILE A 232 -5.00 5.13 7.95
N ASN A 233 -4.02 5.44 8.79
CA ASN A 233 -3.46 6.78 8.87
C ASN A 233 -2.71 7.15 7.59
N ALA A 234 -1.85 6.27 7.11
CA ALA A 234 -1.11 6.53 5.88
C ALA A 234 -2.07 6.66 4.68
N ALA A 235 -3.14 5.86 4.62
CA ALA A 235 -4.18 5.99 3.59
C ALA A 235 -4.92 7.33 3.71
N ASN A 236 -5.29 7.75 4.92
CA ASN A 236 -5.97 9.04 5.15
C ASN A 236 -5.07 10.23 4.81
N GLU A 237 -3.78 10.19 5.15
CA GLU A 237 -2.82 11.23 4.76
C GLU A 237 -2.69 11.32 3.23
N ALA A 238 -2.62 10.18 2.54
CA ALA A 238 -2.60 10.15 1.09
C ALA A 238 -3.88 10.75 0.47
N MET A 239 -5.06 10.41 1.01
CA MET A 239 -6.35 10.96 0.55
C MET A 239 -6.54 12.43 0.93
N ALA A 240 -5.92 12.93 2.01
CA ALA A 240 -5.94 14.35 2.34
C ALA A 240 -5.20 15.19 1.28
N VAL A 241 -4.13 14.64 0.70
CA VAL A 241 -3.36 15.28 -0.39
C VAL A 241 -4.07 15.16 -1.75
N ASP A 242 -4.60 13.98 -2.07
CA ASP A 242 -5.33 13.71 -3.31
C ASP A 242 -6.55 12.84 -3.03
N PRO A 243 -7.73 13.45 -2.82
CA PRO A 243 -8.97 12.73 -2.54
C PRO A 243 -9.42 11.78 -3.66
N ASP A 244 -8.99 12.04 -4.89
CA ASP A 244 -9.28 11.24 -6.08
C ASP A 244 -8.10 10.34 -6.49
N HIS A 245 -7.22 9.98 -5.56
CA HIS A 245 -6.15 9.02 -5.81
C HIS A 245 -6.69 7.59 -5.75
N ALA A 246 -6.92 6.98 -6.89
CA ALA A 246 -7.61 5.68 -7.02
C ALA A 246 -7.00 4.56 -6.17
N LEU A 247 -5.65 4.46 -6.11
CA LEU A 247 -4.98 3.43 -5.29
C LEU A 247 -5.14 3.68 -3.80
N SER A 248 -5.17 4.95 -3.35
CA SER A 248 -5.40 5.28 -1.95
C SER A 248 -6.84 4.96 -1.53
N LEU A 249 -7.82 5.25 -2.42
CA LEU A 249 -9.21 4.86 -2.23
C LEU A 249 -9.36 3.33 -2.16
N ALA A 250 -8.78 2.60 -3.12
CA ALA A 250 -8.84 1.15 -3.13
C ALA A 250 -8.20 0.53 -1.87
N LEU A 251 -7.07 1.07 -1.41
CA LEU A 251 -6.41 0.62 -0.19
C LEU A 251 -7.25 0.90 1.06
N ASN A 252 -7.88 2.07 1.15
CA ASN A 252 -8.78 2.41 2.27
C ASN A 252 -9.98 1.45 2.32
N ALA A 253 -10.63 1.20 1.19
CA ALA A 253 -11.75 0.27 1.11
C ALA A 253 -11.33 -1.20 1.37
N ALA A 254 -10.16 -1.62 0.89
CA ALA A 254 -9.60 -2.93 1.17
C ALA A 254 -9.26 -3.11 2.66
N PHE A 255 -8.88 -2.04 3.36
CA PHE A 255 -8.70 -2.07 4.80
C PHE A 255 -9.99 -2.47 5.52
N ASP A 256 -11.12 -1.82 5.22
CA ASP A 256 -12.41 -2.16 5.80
C ASP A 256 -12.80 -3.62 5.56
N ALA A 257 -12.62 -4.09 4.33
CA ALA A 257 -12.91 -5.48 3.97
C ALA A 257 -12.02 -6.48 4.73
N ASN A 258 -10.73 -6.20 4.87
CA ASN A 258 -9.81 -7.05 5.63
C ASN A 258 -10.11 -7.04 7.13
N VAL A 259 -10.50 -5.92 7.71
CA VAL A 259 -10.98 -5.86 9.11
C VAL A 259 -12.20 -6.76 9.28
N ILE A 260 -13.20 -6.63 8.39
CA ILE A 260 -14.41 -7.46 8.43
C ILE A 260 -14.08 -8.95 8.30
N ARG A 261 -13.17 -9.30 7.38
CA ARG A 261 -12.67 -10.68 7.20
C ARG A 261 -12.08 -11.25 8.49
N ARG A 262 -11.29 -10.44 9.22
CA ARG A 262 -10.48 -10.87 10.36
C ARG A 262 -11.25 -10.92 11.68
N VAL A 263 -12.09 -9.93 11.95
CA VAL A 263 -12.79 -9.78 13.24
C VAL A 263 -14.31 -9.84 13.12
N GLY A 264 -14.86 -9.86 11.90
CA GLY A 264 -16.29 -9.87 11.62
C GLY A 264 -16.91 -8.46 11.58
N LYS A 265 -18.13 -8.37 11.00
CA LYS A 265 -18.84 -7.09 10.74
C LYS A 265 -19.07 -6.28 12.03
N THR A 266 -19.55 -6.92 13.09
CA THR A 266 -19.91 -6.23 14.35
C THR A 266 -18.68 -5.67 15.04
N ALA A 267 -17.65 -6.48 15.27
CA ALA A 267 -16.42 -6.04 15.91
C ALA A 267 -15.67 -5.01 15.05
N GLY A 268 -15.61 -5.24 13.73
CA GLY A 268 -14.99 -4.31 12.78
C GLY A 268 -15.64 -2.93 12.80
N ARG A 269 -16.99 -2.88 12.82
CA ARG A 269 -17.73 -1.63 12.94
C ARG A 269 -17.47 -0.91 14.27
N MET A 270 -17.46 -1.65 15.38
CA MET A 270 -17.28 -1.06 16.72
C MET A 270 -15.85 -0.53 16.95
N THR A 271 -14.85 -1.21 16.38
CA THR A 271 -13.44 -0.90 16.66
C THR A 271 -12.81 0.04 15.62
N PHE A 272 -13.18 -0.13 14.34
CA PHE A 272 -12.54 0.56 13.21
C PHE A 272 -13.55 1.32 12.33
N ASN A 273 -14.83 1.33 12.67
CA ASN A 273 -15.93 1.84 11.84
C ASN A 273 -16.01 1.18 10.45
N ALA A 274 -15.45 -0.02 10.31
CA ALA A 274 -15.42 -0.76 9.04
C ALA A 274 -16.84 -1.25 8.66
N GLN A 275 -17.32 -0.83 7.48
CA GLN A 275 -18.68 -1.14 7.00
C GLN A 275 -18.65 -1.56 5.53
N PRO A 276 -19.38 -2.65 5.17
CA PRO A 276 -19.42 -3.12 3.78
C PRO A 276 -19.90 -2.07 2.77
N ILE A 277 -20.89 -1.27 3.15
CA ILE A 277 -21.47 -0.25 2.27
C ILE A 277 -20.42 0.82 1.93
N ASN A 278 -19.69 1.31 2.93
CA ASN A 278 -18.66 2.33 2.74
C ASN A 278 -17.56 1.81 1.81
N ALA A 279 -17.09 0.58 2.05
CA ALA A 279 -16.07 -0.04 1.21
C ALA A 279 -16.54 -0.19 -0.25
N SER A 280 -17.79 -0.60 -0.48
CA SER A 280 -18.33 -0.75 -1.84
C SER A 280 -18.47 0.60 -2.57
N GLU A 281 -18.91 1.65 -1.89
CA GLU A 281 -19.01 3.00 -2.46
C GLU A 281 -17.62 3.55 -2.84
N ILE A 282 -16.61 3.38 -1.95
CA ILE A 282 -15.24 3.81 -2.20
C ILE A 282 -14.64 3.04 -3.37
N PHE A 283 -14.86 1.72 -3.46
CA PHE A 283 -14.39 0.93 -4.61
C PHE A 283 -15.07 1.32 -5.92
N THR A 284 -16.36 1.62 -5.90
CA THR A 284 -17.06 2.14 -7.08
C THR A 284 -16.36 3.41 -7.59
N ARG A 285 -16.05 4.35 -6.69
CA ARG A 285 -15.30 5.55 -7.05
C ARG A 285 -13.89 5.25 -7.56
N ALA A 286 -13.15 4.32 -6.92
CA ALA A 286 -11.82 3.93 -7.37
C ALA A 286 -11.85 3.31 -8.79
N VAL A 287 -12.86 2.49 -9.10
CA VAL A 287 -13.07 1.90 -10.42
C VAL A 287 -13.46 2.94 -11.48
N GLU A 288 -14.26 3.95 -11.12
CA GLU A 288 -14.54 5.07 -12.02
C GLU A 288 -13.27 5.84 -12.42
N LEU A 289 -12.35 6.02 -11.47
CA LEU A 289 -11.10 6.78 -11.66
C LEU A 289 -10.00 5.97 -12.37
N ALA A 290 -9.92 4.66 -12.13
CA ALA A 290 -8.83 3.82 -12.63
C ALA A 290 -9.26 2.35 -12.84
N GLY A 291 -10.44 2.15 -13.45
CA GLY A 291 -10.96 0.82 -13.73
C GLY A 291 -10.23 0.04 -14.83
N ASP A 292 -9.29 0.66 -15.52
CA ASP A 292 -8.35 0.03 -16.44
C ASP A 292 -7.15 -0.63 -15.73
N MET A 293 -6.98 -0.39 -14.43
CA MET A 293 -5.92 -0.98 -13.62
C MET A 293 -6.34 -2.30 -12.99
N ALA A 294 -5.58 -3.36 -13.27
CA ALA A 294 -5.84 -4.69 -12.73
C ALA A 294 -5.94 -4.72 -11.20
N ILE A 295 -5.04 -4.00 -10.49
CA ILE A 295 -4.98 -4.01 -9.02
C ILE A 295 -6.25 -3.43 -8.39
N VAL A 296 -6.84 -2.35 -8.93
CA VAL A 296 -8.05 -1.73 -8.38
C VAL A 296 -9.22 -2.70 -8.43
N ARG A 297 -9.41 -3.36 -9.57
CA ARG A 297 -10.47 -4.37 -9.74
C ARG A 297 -10.19 -5.63 -8.93
N TYR A 298 -8.94 -6.06 -8.85
CA TYR A 298 -8.52 -7.20 -8.03
C TYR A 298 -8.85 -6.97 -6.55
N GLU A 299 -8.48 -5.80 -5.99
CA GLU A 299 -8.76 -5.48 -4.59
C GLU A 299 -10.28 -5.35 -4.34
N TYR A 300 -11.03 -4.81 -5.30
CA TYR A 300 -12.49 -4.79 -5.21
C TYR A 300 -13.08 -6.20 -5.17
N ALA A 301 -12.67 -7.08 -6.06
CA ALA A 301 -13.12 -8.47 -6.07
C ALA A 301 -12.83 -9.20 -4.76
N ASN A 302 -11.62 -9.08 -4.22
CA ASN A 302 -11.29 -9.66 -2.94
C ASN A 302 -12.15 -9.09 -1.80
N SER A 303 -12.39 -7.79 -1.81
CA SER A 303 -13.19 -7.12 -0.79
C SER A 303 -14.64 -7.62 -0.80
N LEU A 304 -15.24 -7.80 -1.96
CA LEU A 304 -16.56 -8.41 -2.11
C LEU A 304 -16.60 -9.82 -1.49
N LEU A 305 -15.60 -10.67 -1.80
CA LEU A 305 -15.49 -12.01 -1.25
C LEU A 305 -15.30 -12.02 0.28
N TYR A 306 -14.56 -11.05 0.83
CA TYR A 306 -14.33 -10.95 2.27
C TYR A 306 -15.54 -10.43 3.05
N MET A 307 -16.33 -9.54 2.46
CA MET A 307 -17.45 -8.89 3.14
C MET A 307 -18.76 -9.68 3.07
N GLU A 308 -19.17 -10.16 1.89
CA GLU A 308 -20.49 -10.77 1.68
C GLU A 308 -20.47 -12.24 1.24
N GLN A 309 -19.34 -12.77 0.90
CA GLN A 309 -19.01 -14.19 0.71
C GLN A 309 -19.73 -14.93 -0.42
N THR A 310 -21.05 -15.08 -0.40
CA THR A 310 -21.79 -15.90 -1.40
C THR A 310 -22.62 -15.06 -2.38
N LYS A 311 -23.12 -13.92 -1.95
CA LYS A 311 -23.99 -13.10 -2.80
C LYS A 311 -23.23 -12.31 -3.85
N GLU A 312 -21.94 -12.01 -3.57
CA GLU A 312 -21.10 -11.15 -4.38
C GLU A 312 -20.07 -11.92 -5.22
N THR A 313 -20.18 -13.27 -5.27
CA THR A 313 -19.21 -14.10 -6.02
C THR A 313 -19.23 -13.79 -7.50
N ASP A 314 -20.40 -13.61 -8.10
CA ASP A 314 -20.53 -13.31 -9.54
C ASP A 314 -19.96 -11.91 -9.87
N GLU A 315 -20.17 -10.92 -8.98
CA GLU A 315 -19.56 -9.59 -9.15
C GLU A 315 -18.04 -9.68 -8.98
N ALA A 316 -17.55 -10.40 -8.00
CA ALA A 316 -16.12 -10.61 -7.81
C ALA A 316 -15.47 -11.25 -9.04
N ILE A 317 -16.13 -12.24 -9.66
CA ILE A 317 -15.67 -12.87 -10.92
C ILE A 317 -15.62 -11.81 -12.03
N ARG A 318 -16.67 -11.01 -12.23
CA ARG A 318 -16.69 -9.94 -13.25
C ARG A 318 -15.56 -8.95 -13.05
N GLN A 319 -15.28 -8.55 -11.82
CA GLN A 319 -14.18 -7.64 -11.53
C GLN A 319 -12.80 -8.30 -11.83
N LEU A 320 -12.63 -9.58 -11.51
CA LEU A 320 -11.41 -10.33 -11.83
C LEU A 320 -11.24 -10.53 -13.35
N GLU A 321 -12.30 -10.83 -14.07
CA GLU A 321 -12.27 -10.93 -15.54
C GLU A 321 -11.87 -9.60 -16.18
N ALA A 322 -12.42 -8.49 -15.69
CA ALA A 322 -12.03 -7.16 -16.15
C ALA A 322 -10.57 -6.81 -15.77
N ALA A 323 -10.08 -7.25 -14.61
CA ALA A 323 -8.67 -7.12 -14.24
C ALA A 323 -7.74 -7.90 -15.18
N VAL A 324 -8.12 -9.12 -15.55
CA VAL A 324 -7.36 -9.96 -16.49
C VAL A 324 -7.37 -9.39 -17.90
N ALA A 325 -8.45 -8.71 -18.32
CA ALA A 325 -8.56 -8.07 -19.61
C ALA A 325 -7.79 -6.74 -19.73
N SER A 326 -7.26 -6.20 -18.63
CA SER A 326 -6.49 -4.94 -18.66
C SER A 326 -5.20 -5.06 -19.47
N GLU A 327 -4.80 -3.96 -20.11
CA GLU A 327 -3.55 -3.88 -20.85
C GLU A 327 -2.46 -3.18 -20.00
N PRO A 328 -1.45 -3.92 -19.52
CA PRO A 328 -0.41 -3.35 -18.67
C PRO A 328 0.54 -2.47 -19.50
N SER A 329 0.93 -1.34 -18.93
CA SER A 329 1.93 -0.43 -19.49
C SER A 329 3.35 -0.71 -18.95
N PHE A 330 3.47 -1.43 -17.86
CA PHE A 330 4.76 -1.81 -17.25
C PHE A 330 4.64 -3.04 -16.35
N SER A 331 5.76 -3.54 -15.87
CA SER A 331 5.86 -4.85 -15.21
C SER A 331 5.03 -4.99 -13.95
N MET A 332 4.85 -3.94 -13.14
CA MET A 332 3.99 -4.00 -11.96
C MET A 332 2.55 -4.30 -12.37
N GLU A 333 2.00 -3.57 -13.34
CA GLU A 333 0.64 -3.80 -13.84
C GLU A 333 0.47 -5.19 -14.46
N ALA A 334 1.52 -5.69 -15.13
CA ALA A 334 1.52 -7.05 -15.67
C ALA A 334 1.51 -8.13 -14.57
N LEU A 335 2.21 -7.90 -13.45
CA LEU A 335 2.16 -8.80 -12.29
C LEU A 335 0.80 -8.73 -11.59
N ASP A 336 0.21 -7.55 -11.45
CA ASP A 336 -1.15 -7.39 -10.92
C ASP A 336 -2.17 -8.18 -11.75
N ARG A 337 -2.05 -8.12 -13.08
CA ARG A 337 -2.89 -8.90 -14.00
C ARG A 337 -2.69 -10.40 -13.83
N LEU A 338 -1.43 -10.88 -13.77
CA LEU A 338 -1.15 -12.31 -13.54
C LEU A 338 -1.71 -12.80 -12.21
N TYR A 339 -1.60 -11.97 -11.18
CA TYR A 339 -2.15 -12.31 -9.88
C TYR A 339 -3.70 -12.32 -9.87
N ALA A 340 -4.33 -11.38 -10.57
CA ALA A 340 -5.77 -11.38 -10.79
C ALA A 340 -6.22 -12.65 -11.54
N GLN A 341 -5.47 -13.10 -12.55
CA GLN A 341 -5.74 -14.34 -13.27
C GLN A 341 -5.66 -15.57 -12.37
N LYS A 342 -4.64 -15.65 -11.52
CA LYS A 342 -4.51 -16.71 -10.51
C LYS A 342 -5.72 -16.73 -9.57
N ARG A 343 -6.14 -15.56 -9.07
CA ARG A 343 -7.30 -15.44 -8.19
C ARG A 343 -8.60 -15.80 -8.89
N LEU A 344 -8.77 -15.42 -10.17
CA LEU A 344 -9.94 -15.80 -10.97
C LEU A 344 -10.08 -17.32 -11.06
N GLN A 345 -8.98 -18.02 -11.33
CA GLN A 345 -8.97 -19.49 -11.38
C GLN A 345 -9.35 -20.11 -10.02
N GLU A 346 -8.85 -19.57 -8.91
CA GLU A 346 -9.22 -20.01 -7.56
C GLU A 346 -10.72 -19.85 -7.29
N VAL A 347 -11.29 -18.67 -7.63
CA VAL A 347 -12.70 -18.36 -7.38
C VAL A 347 -13.64 -19.16 -8.28
N GLN A 348 -13.28 -19.34 -9.56
CA GLN A 348 -14.06 -20.18 -10.50
C GLN A 348 -14.07 -21.66 -10.08
N ALA A 349 -12.95 -22.21 -9.64
CA ALA A 349 -12.88 -23.57 -9.10
C ALA A 349 -13.74 -23.73 -7.84
N LEU A 350 -13.76 -22.73 -6.98
CA LEU A 350 -14.58 -22.69 -5.79
C LEU A 350 -16.07 -22.65 -6.12
N GLN A 351 -16.48 -21.83 -7.09
CA GLN A 351 -17.86 -21.76 -7.57
C GLN A 351 -18.30 -23.10 -8.18
N ALA A 352 -17.46 -23.72 -9.02
CA ALA A 352 -17.74 -25.00 -9.64
C ALA A 352 -17.90 -26.14 -8.61
N SER A 353 -17.17 -26.12 -7.50
CA SER A 353 -17.29 -27.11 -6.42
C SER A 353 -18.46 -26.84 -5.47
N GLY A 354 -19.16 -25.71 -5.59
CA GLY A 354 -20.20 -25.29 -4.65
C GLY A 354 -19.68 -24.96 -3.25
N SER A 355 -18.38 -24.78 -3.10
CA SER A 355 -17.72 -24.50 -1.82
C SER A 355 -17.76 -23.01 -1.47
N GLY A 356 -17.88 -22.68 -0.19
CA GLY A 356 -17.94 -21.30 0.27
C GLY A 356 -16.54 -20.67 0.40
N PHE A 357 -16.40 -19.41 0.02
CA PHE A 357 -15.14 -18.66 0.07
C PHE A 357 -14.49 -18.64 1.47
N ARG A 358 -15.27 -18.58 2.54
CA ARG A 358 -14.76 -18.58 3.93
C ARG A 358 -14.00 -19.86 4.30
N GLY A 359 -14.48 -21.00 3.82
CA GLY A 359 -13.79 -22.28 3.99
C GLY A 359 -12.47 -22.32 3.24
N PHE A 360 -12.51 -21.88 2.00
CA PHE A 360 -11.34 -21.72 1.13
C PHE A 360 -10.29 -20.80 1.75
N ASP A 361 -10.66 -19.60 2.17
CA ASP A 361 -9.73 -18.63 2.79
C ASP A 361 -9.08 -19.19 4.06
N ARG A 362 -9.83 -19.93 4.88
CA ARG A 362 -9.28 -20.60 6.06
C ARG A 362 -8.30 -21.71 5.68
N ALA A 363 -8.65 -22.53 4.67
CA ALA A 363 -7.77 -23.61 4.21
C ALA A 363 -6.47 -23.04 3.60
N ARG A 364 -6.57 -21.97 2.81
CA ARG A 364 -5.46 -21.25 2.21
C ARG A 364 -4.48 -20.74 3.28
N ARG A 365 -4.97 -20.08 4.33
CA ARG A 365 -4.13 -19.62 5.43
C ARG A 365 -3.47 -20.77 6.20
N LYS A 366 -4.19 -21.85 6.48
CA LYS A 366 -3.61 -23.03 7.11
C LYS A 366 -2.55 -23.72 6.24
N HIS A 367 -2.72 -23.68 4.91
CA HIS A 367 -1.69 -24.18 4.00
C HIS A 367 -0.43 -23.33 4.11
N MET A 368 -0.53 -22.01 4.02
CA MET A 368 0.58 -21.07 4.16
C MET A 368 1.33 -21.25 5.49
N GLU A 369 0.61 -21.38 6.62
CA GLU A 369 1.21 -21.62 7.94
C GLU A 369 2.02 -22.93 7.99
N ARG A 370 1.64 -23.95 7.20
CA ARG A 370 2.30 -25.28 7.19
C ARG A 370 3.41 -25.39 6.17
N SER A 371 3.20 -24.87 4.97
CA SER A 371 4.15 -24.97 3.86
C SER A 371 5.22 -23.89 3.91
N GLY A 372 4.91 -22.73 4.50
CA GLY A 372 5.75 -21.55 4.42
C GLY A 372 5.72 -20.86 3.05
N ASP A 373 4.76 -21.24 2.17
CA ASP A 373 4.61 -20.67 0.83
C ASP A 373 3.98 -19.27 0.87
N ASN A 374 4.55 -18.33 0.14
CA ASN A 374 3.89 -17.07 -0.16
C ASN A 374 2.82 -17.29 -1.24
N LEU A 375 1.56 -17.41 -0.85
CA LEU A 375 0.45 -17.66 -1.78
C LEU A 375 0.11 -16.48 -2.70
N TYR A 376 0.71 -15.31 -2.50
CA TYR A 376 0.65 -14.19 -3.44
C TYR A 376 1.62 -14.35 -4.61
N CYS A 377 2.64 -15.21 -4.48
CA CYS A 377 3.63 -15.43 -5.52
C CYS A 377 2.97 -15.97 -6.80
N VAL A 378 3.15 -15.26 -7.92
CA VAL A 378 2.60 -15.66 -9.23
C VAL A 378 3.32 -16.87 -9.83
N LEU A 379 4.49 -17.21 -9.31
CA LEU A 379 5.28 -18.36 -9.73
C LEU A 379 4.78 -19.68 -9.09
N LEU A 380 3.91 -19.59 -8.11
CA LEU A 380 3.25 -20.73 -7.50
C LEU A 380 1.88 -20.99 -8.16
N PRO A 381 1.42 -22.25 -8.25
CA PRO A 381 0.12 -22.54 -8.83
C PRO A 381 -1.02 -21.93 -7.99
N PRO A 382 -2.23 -21.77 -8.58
CA PRO A 382 -3.42 -21.41 -7.83
C PRO A 382 -3.67 -22.40 -6.69
N PHE A 383 -4.09 -21.90 -5.54
CA PHE A 383 -4.43 -22.74 -4.41
C PHE A 383 -5.76 -23.47 -4.68
N GLN A 384 -5.75 -24.76 -4.49
CA GLN A 384 -6.94 -25.62 -4.60
C GLN A 384 -7.17 -26.35 -3.27
N ILE A 385 -8.44 -26.50 -2.88
CA ILE A 385 -8.83 -27.28 -1.69
C ILE A 385 -8.83 -28.76 -2.05
#